data_8fb3352a9b17482a861130de2db0b022
#
_entry.id   8fb3352a9b17482a861130de2db0b022
#
_cell.length_a   1.000
_cell.length_b   1.000
_cell.length_c   1.000
_cell.angle_alpha   90.00
_cell.angle_beta   90.00
_cell.angle_gamma   90.00
#
_symmetry.space_group_name_H-M   'P 1'
#
loop_
_entity.id
_entity.type
_entity.pdbx_description
1 polymer ?
#
loop_
_entity_poly.entity_id
_entity_poly.type
_entity_poly.pdbx_seq_one_letter_code
_entity_poly.pdbx_strand_id
1 'polypeptide(L)'
;DIRENQEAGEKYRDMQVRFILDNFNCLSFREDGSLLTNWQGAPSHSLSRLWGIDITPDVVSVMYAVPEVGKSAMFYLAERNRPRYSLYSDHSMFYYISLLVIAGKYLELTGDEKFFRDHPELVAAIDEIYDGMMKHKHKEKALISSRYASDLIVFRKYDYGANVQCYYALKSYRRILRLLERDATDVDRFMEQMKADMKELMEGSGPFGRQITGGNNLGENEERFYIQDDLNYYGGGGSGAIMGPLYWSGLVCY
;
A
#
# COMPACT_ATOMS: atom_id res chain seq x y z
N ASP A 1 -3.89 15.70 28.58
CA ASP A 1 -2.93 14.65 28.22
C ASP A 1 -3.53 13.27 28.54
N ILE A 2 -3.42 12.31 27.60
CA ILE A 2 -3.94 10.93 27.78
C ILE A 2 -3.32 10.27 29.05
N ARG A 3 -2.12 10.68 29.44
CA ARG A 3 -1.44 10.17 30.64
C ARG A 3 -2.08 10.66 31.94
N GLU A 4 -2.75 11.79 31.90
CA GLU A 4 -3.41 12.37 33.07
C GLU A 4 -4.86 11.88 33.22
N ASN A 5 -5.43 11.31 32.15
CA ASN A 5 -6.77 10.75 32.16
C ASN A 5 -6.73 9.22 31.99
N GLN A 6 -6.64 8.51 33.13
CA GLN A 6 -6.54 7.05 33.17
C GLN A 6 -7.71 6.36 32.44
N GLU A 7 -8.93 6.84 32.60
CA GLU A 7 -10.12 6.28 31.97
C GLU A 7 -10.05 6.40 30.42
N ALA A 8 -9.62 7.57 29.90
CA ALA A 8 -9.43 7.75 28.48
C ALA A 8 -8.31 6.85 27.93
N GLY A 9 -7.23 6.67 28.71
CA GLY A 9 -6.14 5.77 28.37
C GLY A 9 -6.55 4.31 28.29
N GLU A 10 -7.41 3.86 29.20
CA GLU A 10 -7.97 2.49 29.21
C GLU A 10 -8.90 2.27 28.02
N LYS A 11 -9.83 3.19 27.76
CA LYS A 11 -10.72 3.12 26.57
C LYS A 11 -9.94 3.10 25.26
N TYR A 12 -8.87 3.91 25.16
CA TYR A 12 -8.03 3.94 23.97
C TYR A 12 -7.31 2.60 23.76
N ARG A 13 -6.77 2.02 24.83
CA ARG A 13 -6.12 0.70 24.80
C ARG A 13 -7.10 -0.40 24.40
N ASP A 14 -8.30 -0.42 24.98
CA ASP A 14 -9.34 -1.38 24.63
C ASP A 14 -9.76 -1.27 23.17
N MET A 15 -9.86 -0.05 22.66
CA MET A 15 -10.17 0.19 21.26
C MET A 15 -9.07 -0.33 20.33
N GLN A 16 -7.79 -0.12 20.69
CA GLN A 16 -6.66 -0.66 19.92
C GLN A 16 -6.66 -2.19 19.92
N VAL A 17 -6.88 -2.82 21.08
CA VAL A 17 -6.93 -4.29 21.20
C VAL A 17 -8.08 -4.84 20.35
N ARG A 18 -9.26 -4.26 20.43
CA ARG A 18 -10.41 -4.66 19.60
C ARG A 18 -10.11 -4.52 18.12
N PHE A 19 -9.53 -3.40 17.71
CA PHE A 19 -9.14 -3.18 16.32
C PHE A 19 -8.18 -4.26 15.81
N ILE A 20 -7.16 -4.63 16.60
CA ILE A 20 -6.23 -5.70 16.23
C ILE A 20 -6.95 -7.05 16.14
N LEU A 21 -7.81 -7.37 17.11
CA LEU A 21 -8.58 -8.61 17.12
C LEU A 21 -9.57 -8.70 15.96
N ASP A 22 -10.25 -7.60 15.63
CA ASP A 22 -11.17 -7.55 14.50
C ASP A 22 -10.44 -7.78 13.18
N ASN A 23 -9.29 -7.16 12.99
CA ASN A 23 -8.46 -7.41 11.80
C ASN A 23 -7.90 -8.84 11.79
N PHE A 24 -7.50 -9.40 12.94
CA PHE A 24 -7.07 -10.79 13.04
C PHE A 24 -8.17 -11.76 12.65
N ASN A 25 -9.42 -11.49 13.06
CA ASN A 25 -10.59 -12.28 12.69
C ASN A 25 -10.91 -12.23 11.19
N CYS A 26 -10.41 -11.23 10.47
CA CYS A 26 -10.50 -11.16 9.02
C CYS A 26 -9.50 -12.08 8.30
N LEU A 27 -8.52 -12.62 9.01
CA LEU A 27 -7.50 -13.50 8.45
C LEU A 27 -7.85 -14.97 8.72
N SER A 28 -7.68 -15.81 7.71
CA SER A 28 -7.82 -17.26 7.84
C SER A 28 -6.49 -17.93 7.55
N PHE A 29 -6.14 -18.91 8.38
CA PHE A 29 -4.88 -19.62 8.28
C PHE A 29 -5.11 -21.10 8.06
N ARG A 30 -4.14 -21.77 7.44
CA ARG A 30 -4.07 -23.24 7.37
C ARG A 30 -3.53 -23.80 8.68
N GLU A 31 -3.61 -25.12 8.85
CA GLU A 31 -3.08 -25.81 10.03
C GLU A 31 -1.58 -25.59 10.27
N ASP A 32 -0.82 -25.37 9.20
CA ASP A 32 0.62 -25.07 9.25
C ASP A 32 0.93 -23.59 9.58
N GLY A 33 -0.09 -22.77 9.84
CA GLY A 33 0.04 -21.34 10.12
C GLY A 33 0.20 -20.46 8.89
N SER A 34 0.19 -21.04 7.69
CA SER A 34 0.24 -20.24 6.46
C SER A 34 -1.09 -19.51 6.21
N LEU A 35 -1.02 -18.27 5.71
CA LEU A 35 -2.21 -17.49 5.38
C LEU A 35 -2.97 -18.15 4.22
N LEU A 36 -4.26 -18.37 4.43
CA LEU A 36 -5.16 -18.92 3.41
C LEU A 36 -5.88 -17.82 2.64
N THR A 37 -6.43 -16.86 3.35
CA THR A 37 -7.21 -15.74 2.78
C THR A 37 -7.47 -14.67 3.84
N ASN A 38 -7.92 -13.51 3.38
CA ASN A 38 -8.55 -12.52 4.25
C ASN A 38 -10.03 -12.39 3.91
N TRP A 39 -10.82 -12.12 4.95
CA TRP A 39 -12.24 -11.86 4.84
C TRP A 39 -12.50 -10.38 5.04
N GLN A 40 -13.27 -9.79 4.13
CA GLN A 40 -13.89 -8.53 4.46
C GLN A 40 -15.38 -8.60 4.18
N GLY A 41 -16.12 -8.50 5.23
CA GLY A 41 -17.47 -8.01 5.49
C GLY A 41 -18.64 -8.36 4.58
N ALA A 42 -18.44 -8.83 3.38
CA ALA A 42 -19.56 -9.13 2.48
C ALA A 42 -19.68 -10.63 2.21
N PRO A 43 -20.82 -11.24 2.58
CA PRO A 43 -21.06 -12.67 2.36
C PRO A 43 -20.99 -13.12 0.88
N SER A 44 -21.05 -12.16 -0.05
CA SER A 44 -20.97 -12.39 -1.49
C SER A 44 -19.53 -12.55 -2.01
N HIS A 45 -18.53 -12.20 -1.21
CA HIS A 45 -17.13 -12.36 -1.58
C HIS A 45 -16.68 -13.74 -1.13
N SER A 46 -16.65 -14.67 -2.09
CA SER A 46 -16.24 -16.04 -1.82
C SER A 46 -14.84 -16.09 -1.22
N LEU A 47 -14.62 -17.06 -0.33
CA LEU A 47 -13.36 -17.47 0.26
C LEU A 47 -12.16 -17.57 -0.70
N SER A 48 -12.41 -17.50 -2.00
CA SER A 48 -11.41 -17.66 -3.05
C SER A 48 -10.81 -16.34 -3.55
N ARG A 49 -11.28 -15.19 -3.06
CA ARG A 49 -10.82 -13.89 -3.56
C ARG A 49 -10.17 -13.10 -2.43
N LEU A 50 -8.89 -12.90 -2.56
CA LEU A 50 -8.18 -11.83 -1.87
C LEU A 50 -8.56 -10.50 -2.48
N TRP A 51 -9.14 -9.66 -1.64
CA TRP A 51 -9.19 -8.25 -1.93
C TRP A 51 -7.88 -7.64 -1.44
N GLY A 52 -6.99 -7.37 -2.38
CA GLY A 52 -5.63 -7.01 -2.02
C GLY A 52 -5.48 -5.67 -1.36
N ILE A 53 -6.49 -4.83 -1.47
CA ILE A 53 -6.53 -3.56 -0.74
C ILE A 53 -6.67 -3.84 0.75
N ASP A 54 -7.49 -4.82 1.11
CA ASP A 54 -7.84 -5.14 2.48
C ASP A 54 -6.75 -5.94 3.18
N ILE A 55 -6.02 -6.79 2.45
CA ILE A 55 -4.97 -7.61 3.06
C ILE A 55 -3.86 -6.75 3.67
N THR A 56 -3.51 -5.64 3.06
CA THR A 56 -2.45 -4.78 3.58
C THR A 56 -2.79 -4.18 4.93
N PRO A 57 -3.93 -3.48 5.13
CA PRO A 57 -4.29 -2.94 6.44
C PRO A 57 -4.56 -4.03 7.47
N ASP A 58 -5.21 -5.15 7.10
CA ASP A 58 -5.49 -6.26 8.01
C ASP A 58 -4.18 -6.85 8.55
N VAL A 59 -3.28 -7.24 7.66
CA VAL A 59 -1.99 -7.83 8.03
C VAL A 59 -1.12 -6.85 8.80
N VAL A 60 -1.00 -5.61 8.32
CA VAL A 60 -0.18 -4.59 8.99
C VAL A 60 -0.69 -4.29 10.40
N SER A 61 -2.00 -4.23 10.59
CA SER A 61 -2.60 -4.00 11.92
C SER A 61 -2.27 -5.12 12.89
N VAL A 62 -2.36 -6.37 12.42
CA VAL A 62 -2.07 -7.55 13.24
C VAL A 62 -0.58 -7.71 13.52
N MET A 63 0.29 -7.32 12.58
CA MET A 63 1.76 -7.42 12.73
C MET A 63 2.31 -6.65 13.94
N TYR A 64 1.61 -5.61 14.43
CA TYR A 64 2.01 -4.93 15.67
C TYR A 64 1.95 -5.82 16.90
N ALA A 65 1.10 -6.84 16.90
CA ALA A 65 0.96 -7.80 18.00
C ALA A 65 1.59 -9.16 17.65
N VAL A 66 1.49 -9.59 16.38
CA VAL A 66 1.93 -10.90 15.89
C VAL A 66 2.70 -10.73 14.57
N PRO A 67 4.00 -10.37 14.62
CA PRO A 67 4.80 -10.12 13.41
C PRO A 67 4.86 -11.30 12.44
N GLU A 68 4.74 -12.53 12.93
CA GLU A 68 4.75 -13.76 12.12
C GLU A 68 3.67 -13.80 11.05
N VAL A 69 2.54 -13.10 11.28
CA VAL A 69 1.49 -12.94 10.27
C VAL A 69 2.03 -12.25 9.01
N GLY A 70 2.96 -11.31 9.17
CA GLY A 70 3.64 -10.67 8.05
C GLY A 70 4.45 -11.64 7.20
N LYS A 71 5.19 -12.58 7.82
CA LYS A 71 5.92 -13.63 7.08
C LYS A 71 4.98 -14.47 6.24
N SER A 72 3.91 -14.95 6.85
CA SER A 72 2.90 -15.77 6.20
C SER A 72 2.23 -15.03 5.03
N ALA A 73 1.88 -13.75 5.23
CA ALA A 73 1.30 -12.93 4.20
C ALA A 73 2.25 -12.66 3.02
N MET A 74 3.55 -12.45 3.29
CA MET A 74 4.54 -12.26 2.24
C MET A 74 4.67 -13.48 1.35
N PHE A 75 4.76 -14.68 1.89
CA PHE A 75 4.79 -15.91 1.08
C PHE A 75 3.51 -16.10 0.28
N TYR A 76 2.35 -15.86 0.90
CA TYR A 76 1.08 -15.94 0.23
C TYR A 76 1.00 -14.98 -0.97
N LEU A 77 1.39 -13.73 -0.79
CA LEU A 77 1.39 -12.72 -1.85
C LEU A 77 2.43 -13.01 -2.92
N ALA A 78 3.61 -13.49 -2.56
CA ALA A 78 4.65 -13.90 -3.50
C ALA A 78 4.17 -15.03 -4.42
N GLU A 79 3.39 -15.98 -3.90
CA GLU A 79 2.79 -17.03 -4.70
C GLU A 79 1.67 -16.52 -5.61
N ARG A 80 0.81 -15.64 -5.11
CA ARG A 80 -0.40 -15.16 -5.78
C ARG A 80 -0.17 -14.06 -6.80
N ASN A 81 0.82 -13.19 -6.58
CA ASN A 81 1.12 -12.08 -7.48
C ASN A 81 1.94 -12.48 -8.71
N ARG A 82 2.09 -13.77 -9.00
CA ARG A 82 2.72 -14.22 -10.25
C ARG A 82 1.87 -13.83 -11.47
N PRO A 83 2.50 -13.64 -12.65
CA PRO A 83 1.84 -13.12 -13.87
C PRO A 83 0.56 -13.86 -14.29
N ARG A 84 0.40 -15.14 -13.92
CA ARG A 84 -0.82 -15.91 -14.20
C ARG A 84 -2.09 -15.45 -13.47
N TYR A 85 -1.94 -14.57 -12.46
CA TYR A 85 -3.04 -13.98 -11.70
C TYR A 85 -3.23 -12.49 -12.03
N SER A 86 -2.67 -12.04 -13.13
CA SER A 86 -2.54 -10.63 -13.56
C SER A 86 -3.86 -9.89 -13.81
N LEU A 87 -5.01 -10.57 -13.78
CA LEU A 87 -6.32 -9.95 -13.97
C LEU A 87 -6.57 -8.76 -13.02
N TYR A 88 -5.83 -8.68 -11.91
CA TYR A 88 -5.94 -7.59 -10.95
C TYR A 88 -4.75 -6.63 -10.95
N SER A 89 -3.58 -7.05 -11.41
CA SER A 89 -2.40 -6.18 -11.47
C SER A 89 -2.61 -4.98 -12.41
N ASP A 90 -3.33 -5.19 -13.51
CA ASP A 90 -3.67 -4.12 -14.45
C ASP A 90 -4.74 -3.17 -13.92
N HIS A 91 -5.39 -3.50 -12.80
CA HIS A 91 -6.55 -2.78 -12.31
C HIS A 91 -6.29 -2.05 -11.00
N SER A 92 -5.48 -2.57 -10.10
CA SER A 92 -5.21 -1.94 -8.81
C SER A 92 -3.73 -2.01 -8.44
N MET A 93 -3.07 -0.88 -8.48
CA MET A 93 -1.69 -0.77 -8.02
C MET A 93 -1.58 -1.07 -6.52
N PHE A 94 -2.58 -0.73 -5.74
CA PHE A 94 -2.63 -1.03 -4.31
C PHE A 94 -2.46 -2.50 -4.00
N TYR A 95 -3.18 -3.35 -4.73
CA TYR A 95 -3.07 -4.80 -4.58
C TYR A 95 -1.71 -5.30 -5.01
N TYR A 96 -1.28 -4.82 -6.16
CA TYR A 96 -0.07 -5.32 -6.79
C TYR A 96 1.16 -5.14 -5.91
N ILE A 97 1.26 -3.99 -5.23
CA ILE A 97 2.41 -3.64 -4.38
C ILE A 97 2.27 -4.07 -2.92
N SER A 98 1.19 -4.76 -2.53
CA SER A 98 0.94 -5.19 -1.14
C SER A 98 2.11 -5.96 -0.54
N LEU A 99 2.76 -6.82 -1.34
CA LEU A 99 3.96 -7.54 -0.91
C LEU A 99 5.08 -6.59 -0.46
N LEU A 100 5.37 -5.55 -1.26
CA LEU A 100 6.40 -4.56 -0.92
C LEU A 100 6.05 -3.78 0.36
N VAL A 101 4.79 -3.39 0.50
CA VAL A 101 4.31 -2.65 1.66
C VAL A 101 4.43 -3.49 2.93
N ILE A 102 3.96 -4.74 2.90
CA ILE A 102 4.03 -5.65 4.04
C ILE A 102 5.48 -6.00 4.38
N ALA A 103 6.32 -6.26 3.38
CA ALA A 103 7.74 -6.56 3.58
C ALA A 103 8.48 -5.40 4.25
N GLY A 104 8.24 -4.17 3.79
CA GLY A 104 8.82 -2.98 4.41
C GLY A 104 8.35 -2.76 5.83
N LYS A 105 7.07 -2.97 6.08
CA LYS A 105 6.49 -2.81 7.42
C LYS A 105 6.96 -3.90 8.38
N TYR A 106 7.05 -5.14 7.92
CA TYR A 106 7.62 -6.23 8.68
C TYR A 106 9.06 -5.92 9.13
N LEU A 107 9.90 -5.51 8.17
CA LEU A 107 11.28 -5.14 8.46
C LEU A 107 11.40 -3.94 9.40
N GLU A 108 10.48 -2.97 9.29
CA GLU A 108 10.41 -1.81 10.18
C GLU A 108 10.09 -2.22 11.63
N LEU A 109 9.12 -3.12 11.80
CA LEU A 109 8.64 -3.54 13.11
C LEU A 109 9.59 -4.52 13.82
N THR A 110 10.23 -5.42 13.06
CA THR A 110 10.98 -6.53 13.64
C THR A 110 12.49 -6.36 13.58
N GLY A 111 13.00 -5.62 12.59
CA GLY A 111 14.41 -5.58 12.26
C GLY A 111 14.98 -6.95 11.78
N ASP A 112 14.12 -7.92 11.43
CA ASP A 112 14.53 -9.28 11.04
C ASP A 112 15.15 -9.30 9.63
N GLU A 113 16.37 -8.80 9.54
CA GLU A 113 17.14 -8.79 8.29
C GLU A 113 17.47 -10.20 7.79
N LYS A 114 17.71 -11.12 8.75
CA LYS A 114 18.06 -12.49 8.44
C LYS A 114 16.98 -13.18 7.62
N PHE A 115 15.71 -12.89 7.89
CA PHE A 115 14.59 -13.45 7.16
C PHE A 115 14.70 -13.23 5.65
N PHE A 116 15.03 -12.04 5.21
CA PHE A 116 15.18 -11.74 3.77
C PHE A 116 16.43 -12.38 3.16
N ARG A 117 17.51 -12.52 3.93
CA ARG A 117 18.72 -13.21 3.46
C ARG A 117 18.52 -14.72 3.30
N ASP A 118 17.70 -15.31 4.16
CA ASP A 118 17.41 -16.75 4.17
C ASP A 118 16.36 -17.14 3.11
N HIS A 119 15.61 -16.16 2.53
CA HIS A 119 14.53 -16.38 1.57
C HIS A 119 14.75 -15.65 0.24
N PRO A 120 15.75 -16.07 -0.57
CA PRO A 120 16.03 -15.45 -1.86
C PRO A 120 14.88 -15.56 -2.86
N GLU A 121 14.02 -16.59 -2.75
CA GLU A 121 12.81 -16.75 -3.55
C GLU A 121 11.77 -15.65 -3.26
N LEU A 122 11.67 -15.21 -2.01
CA LEU A 122 10.80 -14.08 -1.63
C LEU A 122 11.38 -12.77 -2.16
N VAL A 123 12.70 -12.60 -2.09
CA VAL A 123 13.37 -11.42 -2.63
C VAL A 123 13.18 -11.35 -4.16
N ALA A 124 13.27 -12.48 -4.87
CA ALA A 124 12.98 -12.52 -6.30
C ALA A 124 11.53 -12.10 -6.62
N ALA A 125 10.56 -12.54 -5.83
CA ALA A 125 9.16 -12.09 -5.99
C ALA A 125 9.00 -10.58 -5.71
N ILE A 126 9.73 -10.04 -4.74
CA ILE A 126 9.78 -8.61 -4.44
C ILE A 126 10.35 -7.83 -5.63
N ASP A 127 11.43 -8.32 -6.25
CA ASP A 127 12.02 -7.72 -7.45
C ASP A 127 11.01 -7.74 -8.62
N GLU A 128 10.32 -8.85 -8.86
CA GLU A 128 9.28 -8.95 -9.89
C GLU A 128 8.13 -7.94 -9.69
N ILE A 129 7.71 -7.73 -8.45
CA ILE A 129 6.67 -6.73 -8.11
C ILE A 129 7.18 -5.31 -8.38
N TYR A 130 8.40 -5.01 -7.99
CA TYR A 130 9.01 -3.71 -8.29
C TYR A 130 9.07 -3.46 -9.81
N ASP A 131 9.60 -4.41 -10.58
CA ASP A 131 9.70 -4.30 -12.03
C ASP A 131 8.32 -4.14 -12.69
N GLY A 132 7.34 -4.87 -12.20
CA GLY A 132 5.96 -4.76 -12.65
C GLY A 132 5.35 -3.38 -12.36
N MET A 133 5.53 -2.86 -11.16
CA MET A 133 5.10 -1.51 -10.79
C MET A 133 5.74 -0.46 -11.72
N MET A 134 7.04 -0.59 -12.00
CA MET A 134 7.76 0.36 -12.85
C MET A 134 7.32 0.36 -14.31
N LYS A 135 6.65 -0.69 -14.81
CA LYS A 135 6.01 -0.70 -16.15
C LYS A 135 4.84 0.27 -16.27
N HIS A 136 4.23 0.64 -15.15
CA HIS A 136 3.13 1.60 -15.08
C HIS A 136 3.58 3.05 -14.85
N LYS A 137 4.88 3.28 -14.87
CA LYS A 137 5.46 4.61 -14.75
C LYS A 137 5.11 5.47 -15.96
N HIS A 138 4.79 6.75 -15.72
CA HIS A 138 4.69 7.75 -16.78
C HIS A 138 6.04 7.97 -17.48
N LYS A 139 6.00 8.33 -18.77
CA LYS A 139 7.20 8.48 -19.61
C LYS A 139 8.17 9.55 -19.12
N GLU A 140 7.63 10.69 -18.66
CA GLU A 140 8.40 11.90 -18.34
C GLU A 140 8.34 12.25 -16.84
N LYS A 141 7.29 11.86 -16.15
CA LYS A 141 7.07 12.14 -14.73
C LYS A 141 7.26 10.89 -13.87
N ALA A 142 7.73 11.07 -12.66
CA ALA A 142 7.88 9.98 -11.71
C ALA A 142 6.56 9.68 -11.00
N LEU A 143 5.53 9.35 -11.78
CA LEU A 143 4.21 8.95 -11.29
C LEU A 143 3.86 7.57 -11.84
N ILE A 144 3.15 6.81 -11.03
CA ILE A 144 2.68 5.46 -11.35
C ILE A 144 1.17 5.51 -11.62
N SER A 145 0.76 4.97 -12.76
CA SER A 145 -0.66 4.87 -13.08
C SER A 145 -1.34 3.76 -12.29
N SER A 146 -2.59 3.98 -11.91
CA SER A 146 -3.44 2.97 -11.29
C SER A 146 -4.85 3.11 -11.82
N ARG A 147 -5.50 1.98 -12.09
CA ARG A 147 -6.86 1.95 -12.62
C ARG A 147 -7.90 1.99 -11.53
N TYR A 148 -7.55 1.56 -10.34
CA TYR A 148 -8.40 1.57 -9.15
C TYR A 148 -7.62 2.12 -7.96
N ALA A 149 -8.30 2.95 -7.18
CA ALA A 149 -7.88 3.30 -5.83
C ALA A 149 -8.91 2.70 -4.88
N SER A 150 -8.58 1.63 -4.19
CA SER A 150 -9.52 0.91 -3.36
C SER A 150 -10.61 0.18 -4.20
N ASP A 151 -11.80 -0.02 -3.65
CA ASP A 151 -12.95 -0.60 -4.35
C ASP A 151 -13.55 0.35 -5.40
N LEU A 152 -13.05 1.57 -5.45
CA LEU A 152 -13.58 2.60 -6.30
C LEU A 152 -12.66 2.83 -7.50
N ILE A 153 -13.29 3.15 -8.62
CA ILE A 153 -12.60 3.61 -9.82
C ILE A 153 -11.85 4.90 -9.49
N VAL A 154 -10.59 4.98 -9.89
CA VAL A 154 -9.83 6.22 -9.76
C VAL A 154 -10.44 7.31 -10.66
N PHE A 155 -10.47 8.52 -10.15
CA PHE A 155 -10.94 9.68 -10.93
C PHE A 155 -9.85 10.22 -11.86
N ARG A 156 -8.61 9.83 -11.63
CA ARG A 156 -7.44 10.27 -12.40
C ARG A 156 -6.48 9.11 -12.61
N LYS A 157 -5.84 9.06 -13.77
CA LYS A 157 -4.91 8.00 -14.14
C LYS A 157 -3.76 7.87 -13.15
N TYR A 158 -3.24 8.98 -12.69
CA TYR A 158 -2.21 9.08 -11.66
C TYR A 158 -2.86 9.51 -10.36
N ASP A 159 -3.49 8.54 -9.68
CA ASP A 159 -4.18 8.75 -8.41
C ASP A 159 -3.18 9.09 -7.30
N TYR A 160 -3.54 10.07 -6.45
CA TYR A 160 -2.68 10.51 -5.36
C TYR A 160 -2.44 9.40 -4.34
N GLY A 161 -3.49 8.71 -3.91
CA GLY A 161 -3.39 7.65 -2.91
C GLY A 161 -2.57 6.46 -3.41
N ALA A 162 -2.77 6.06 -4.67
CA ALA A 162 -1.95 5.02 -5.29
C ALA A 162 -0.47 5.42 -5.33
N ASN A 163 -0.16 6.67 -5.68
CA ASN A 163 1.21 7.15 -5.70
C ASN A 163 1.85 7.27 -4.32
N VAL A 164 1.07 7.61 -3.28
CA VAL A 164 1.54 7.56 -1.88
C VAL A 164 1.92 6.13 -1.49
N GLN A 165 1.11 5.14 -1.83
CA GLN A 165 1.44 3.74 -1.56
C GLN A 165 2.65 3.26 -2.37
N CYS A 166 2.73 3.63 -3.65
CA CYS A 166 3.90 3.34 -4.48
C CYS A 166 5.18 3.95 -3.88
N TYR A 167 5.10 5.17 -3.38
CA TYR A 167 6.24 5.81 -2.71
C TYR A 167 6.68 5.01 -1.47
N TYR A 168 5.73 4.55 -0.65
CA TYR A 168 6.05 3.70 0.49
C TYR A 168 6.62 2.33 0.06
N ALA A 169 6.07 1.73 -0.99
CA ALA A 169 6.60 0.49 -1.57
C ALA A 169 8.06 0.66 -2.06
N LEU A 170 8.36 1.79 -2.71
CA LEU A 170 9.72 2.14 -3.12
C LEU A 170 10.66 2.32 -1.91
N LYS A 171 10.20 2.98 -0.85
CA LYS A 171 10.93 3.13 0.41
C LYS A 171 11.26 1.76 1.02
N SER A 172 10.31 0.84 0.98
CA SER A 172 10.46 -0.54 1.45
C SER A 172 11.48 -1.31 0.60
N TYR A 173 11.33 -1.25 -0.73
CA TYR A 173 12.24 -1.89 -1.68
C TYR A 173 13.67 -1.39 -1.54
N ARG A 174 13.86 -0.07 -1.48
CA ARG A 174 15.16 0.56 -1.21
C ARG A 174 15.82 0.01 0.04
N ARG A 175 15.04 -0.14 1.12
CA ARG A 175 15.55 -0.67 2.39
C ARG A 175 16.00 -2.12 2.24
N ILE A 176 15.23 -2.95 1.53
CA ILE A 176 15.58 -4.35 1.25
C ILE A 176 16.85 -4.44 0.37
N LEU A 177 16.96 -3.60 -0.67
CA LEU A 177 18.18 -3.55 -1.48
C LEU A 177 19.42 -3.24 -0.64
N ARG A 178 19.36 -2.22 0.20
CA ARG A 178 20.47 -1.83 1.07
C ARG A 178 20.83 -2.92 2.09
N LEU A 179 19.82 -3.59 2.64
CA LEU A 179 20.01 -4.72 3.53
C LEU A 179 20.76 -5.87 2.86
N LEU A 180 20.50 -6.09 1.57
CA LEU A 180 21.15 -7.11 0.74
C LEU A 180 22.43 -6.62 0.07
N GLU A 181 22.92 -5.42 0.43
CA GLU A 181 24.12 -4.78 -0.14
C GLU A 181 24.02 -4.57 -1.65
N ARG A 182 22.79 -4.39 -2.16
CA ARG A 182 22.50 -4.11 -3.57
C ARG A 182 22.41 -2.60 -3.81
N ASP A 183 22.70 -2.17 -5.02
CA ASP A 183 22.58 -0.76 -5.42
C ASP A 183 21.11 -0.31 -5.40
N ALA A 184 20.85 0.83 -4.74
CA ALA A 184 19.53 1.44 -4.63
C ALA A 184 19.49 2.85 -5.27
N THR A 185 20.53 3.27 -5.98
CA THR A 185 20.70 4.64 -6.51
C THR A 185 19.55 5.06 -7.42
N ASP A 186 19.09 4.17 -8.30
CA ASP A 186 17.99 4.47 -9.22
C ASP A 186 16.65 4.59 -8.48
N VAL A 187 16.44 3.78 -7.44
CA VAL A 187 15.25 3.88 -6.58
C VAL A 187 15.26 5.20 -5.81
N ASP A 188 16.41 5.58 -5.24
CA ASP A 188 16.56 6.86 -4.54
C ASP A 188 16.22 8.04 -5.46
N ARG A 189 16.80 8.06 -6.67
CA ARG A 189 16.55 9.11 -7.66
C ARG A 189 15.08 9.18 -8.05
N PHE A 190 14.47 8.03 -8.30
CA PHE A 190 13.06 7.97 -8.66
C PHE A 190 12.14 8.45 -7.52
N MET A 191 12.45 8.10 -6.28
CA MET A 191 11.70 8.56 -5.11
C MET A 191 11.77 10.08 -4.93
N GLU A 192 12.94 10.68 -5.08
CA GLU A 192 13.11 12.14 -4.99
C GLU A 192 12.31 12.86 -6.08
N GLN A 193 12.38 12.37 -7.34
CA GLN A 193 11.60 12.92 -8.42
C GLN A 193 10.08 12.72 -8.21
N MET A 194 9.66 11.56 -7.70
CA MET A 194 8.25 11.27 -7.42
C MET A 194 7.68 12.23 -6.38
N LYS A 195 8.44 12.51 -5.33
CA LYS A 195 8.04 13.49 -4.31
C LYS A 195 7.88 14.89 -4.91
N ALA A 196 8.79 15.31 -5.78
CA ALA A 196 8.72 16.60 -6.46
C ALA A 196 7.51 16.68 -7.41
N ASP A 197 7.30 15.65 -8.23
CA ASP A 197 6.21 15.59 -9.20
C ASP A 197 4.84 15.51 -8.51
N MET A 198 4.71 14.75 -7.42
CA MET A 198 3.48 14.71 -6.62
C MET A 198 3.15 16.09 -6.04
N LYS A 199 4.15 16.79 -5.51
CA LYS A 199 3.97 18.14 -4.97
C LYS A 199 3.54 19.14 -6.05
N GLU A 200 4.16 19.08 -7.22
CA GLU A 200 3.86 19.98 -8.34
C GLU A 200 2.47 19.73 -8.94
N LEU A 201 2.10 18.45 -9.12
CA LEU A 201 0.99 18.06 -9.99
C LEU A 201 -0.28 17.69 -9.20
N MET A 202 -0.14 17.37 -7.92
CA MET A 202 -1.24 16.88 -7.09
C MET A 202 -1.60 17.82 -5.94
N GLU A 203 -0.97 18.98 -5.87
CA GLU A 203 -1.39 20.07 -4.99
C GLU A 203 -2.11 21.13 -5.81
N GLY A 204 -3.20 21.67 -5.28
CA GLY A 204 -4.00 22.69 -5.96
C GLY A 204 -4.68 23.66 -4.99
N SER A 205 -5.32 24.68 -5.54
CA SER A 205 -6.16 25.58 -4.76
C SER A 205 -7.61 25.10 -4.80
N GLY A 206 -8.14 24.75 -3.65
CA GLY A 206 -9.53 24.37 -3.46
C GLY A 206 -10.32 25.39 -2.66
N PRO A 207 -11.58 25.09 -2.30
CA PRO A 207 -12.45 26.01 -1.56
C PRO A 207 -11.93 26.38 -0.18
N PHE A 208 -11.02 25.59 0.39
CA PHE A 208 -10.40 25.82 1.70
C PHE A 208 -8.91 26.23 1.61
N GLY A 209 -8.48 26.75 0.47
CA GLY A 209 -7.09 27.12 0.21
C GLY A 209 -6.30 26.02 -0.49
N ARG A 210 -5.01 25.91 -0.19
CA ARG A 210 -4.15 24.87 -0.78
C ARG A 210 -4.55 23.48 -0.28
N GLN A 211 -4.81 22.58 -1.20
CA GLN A 211 -5.32 21.25 -0.93
C GLN A 211 -4.63 20.22 -1.82
N ILE A 212 -4.64 18.97 -1.38
CA ILE A 212 -4.23 17.83 -2.20
C ILE A 212 -5.40 17.48 -3.12
N THR A 213 -5.12 17.33 -4.41
CA THR A 213 -6.08 16.81 -5.40
C THR A 213 -6.08 15.29 -5.39
N GLY A 214 -7.18 14.67 -5.85
CA GLY A 214 -7.28 13.21 -5.95
C GLY A 214 -6.30 12.58 -6.94
N GLY A 215 -5.66 13.37 -7.81
CA GLY A 215 -4.70 12.90 -8.80
C GLY A 215 -4.59 13.80 -10.02
N ASN A 216 -3.90 13.34 -11.06
CA ASN A 216 -3.68 14.04 -12.31
C ASN A 216 -3.76 13.09 -13.51
N ASN A 217 -4.24 13.56 -14.67
CA ASN A 217 -4.26 12.79 -15.92
C ASN A 217 -3.09 13.12 -16.85
N LEU A 218 -2.32 14.17 -16.56
CA LEU A 218 -1.19 14.64 -17.37
C LEU A 218 -1.55 14.87 -18.87
N GLY A 219 -2.78 15.28 -19.14
CA GLY A 219 -3.28 15.46 -20.52
C GLY A 219 -3.61 14.16 -21.25
N GLU A 220 -3.52 13.01 -20.60
CA GLU A 220 -3.91 11.73 -21.17
C GLU A 220 -5.40 11.48 -20.91
N ASN A 221 -6.20 11.46 -21.98
CA ASN A 221 -7.62 11.12 -21.91
C ASN A 221 -7.80 9.61 -21.96
N GLU A 222 -8.07 8.99 -20.82
CA GLU A 222 -8.63 7.63 -20.77
C GLU A 222 -10.13 7.73 -20.50
N GLU A 223 -10.93 7.65 -21.54
CA GLU A 223 -12.37 7.92 -21.55
C GLU A 223 -13.25 6.98 -20.73
N ARG A 224 -12.70 5.92 -20.10
CA ARG A 224 -13.56 4.80 -19.69
C ARG A 224 -13.72 4.57 -18.20
N PHE A 225 -13.03 5.30 -17.33
CA PHE A 225 -13.00 4.97 -15.91
C PHE A 225 -13.33 6.13 -14.98
N TYR A 226 -13.74 7.25 -15.51
CA TYR A 226 -14.08 8.44 -14.73
C TYR A 226 -15.59 8.49 -14.52
N ILE A 227 -16.00 8.36 -13.26
CA ILE A 227 -17.42 8.47 -12.92
C ILE A 227 -17.90 9.91 -13.08
N GLN A 228 -17.02 10.90 -12.95
CA GLN A 228 -17.32 12.32 -13.17
C GLN A 228 -16.06 13.13 -13.48
N ASP A 229 -15.96 13.66 -14.68
CA ASP A 229 -14.86 14.55 -15.10
C ASP A 229 -14.89 15.93 -14.42
N ASP A 230 -16.04 16.34 -13.90
CA ASP A 230 -16.29 17.71 -13.42
C ASP A 230 -16.08 17.89 -11.91
N LEU A 231 -15.87 16.82 -11.15
CA LEU A 231 -15.60 16.95 -9.74
C LEU A 231 -14.10 17.11 -9.51
N ASN A 232 -13.69 18.32 -9.21
CA ASN A 232 -12.44 18.56 -8.51
C ASN A 232 -12.51 17.87 -7.15
N TYR A 233 -12.13 16.60 -7.13
CA TYR A 233 -12.11 15.82 -5.93
C TYR A 233 -10.91 16.25 -5.08
N TYR A 234 -11.19 17.01 -4.04
CA TYR A 234 -10.23 17.42 -3.04
C TYR A 234 -10.35 16.46 -1.84
N GLY A 235 -9.29 15.82 -1.54
CA GLY A 235 -9.23 14.82 -0.49
C GLY A 235 -8.82 13.49 -1.08
N GLY A 236 -7.69 13.00 -0.66
CA GLY A 236 -7.08 11.79 -1.16
C GLY A 236 -8.10 10.67 -1.27
N GLY A 237 -8.17 10.08 -2.42
CA GLY A 237 -9.15 9.08 -2.82
C GLY A 237 -9.47 8.11 -1.70
N GLY A 238 -10.67 8.19 -1.33
CA GLY A 238 -11.47 7.58 -0.34
C GLY A 238 -11.09 6.24 0.18
N SER A 239 -10.07 6.06 0.91
CA SER A 239 -10.06 4.99 1.88
C SER A 239 -9.02 5.22 2.96
N GLY A 240 -9.30 4.77 4.17
CA GLY A 240 -8.35 4.71 5.27
C GLY A 240 -7.06 3.96 4.94
N ALA A 241 -7.04 3.18 3.86
CA ALA A 241 -5.86 2.52 3.33
C ALA A 241 -4.73 3.48 2.94
N ILE A 242 -5.05 4.75 2.65
CA ILE A 242 -4.07 5.77 2.28
C ILE A 242 -3.39 6.37 3.50
N MET A 243 -4.08 6.50 4.61
CA MET A 243 -3.58 7.21 5.78
C MET A 243 -2.34 6.55 6.38
N GLY A 244 -2.31 5.23 6.47
CA GLY A 244 -1.14 4.51 6.93
C GLY A 244 0.08 4.75 6.04
N PRO A 245 0.02 4.43 4.74
CA PRO A 245 1.12 4.68 3.80
C PRO A 245 1.53 6.15 3.74
N LEU A 246 0.60 7.10 3.81
CA LEU A 246 0.91 8.53 3.84
C LEU A 246 1.77 8.89 5.06
N TYR A 247 1.36 8.45 6.24
CA TYR A 247 2.11 8.64 7.48
C TYR A 247 3.47 7.96 7.46
N TRP A 248 3.52 6.68 7.05
CA TRP A 248 4.75 5.90 7.01
C TRP A 248 5.74 6.35 5.94
N SER A 249 5.24 6.92 4.86
CA SER A 249 6.09 7.42 3.77
C SER A 249 6.90 8.65 4.20
N GLY A 250 6.39 9.42 5.15
CA GLY A 250 6.96 10.72 5.51
C GLY A 250 6.71 11.80 4.47
N LEU A 251 5.72 11.60 3.57
CA LEU A 251 5.30 12.60 2.59
C LEU A 251 4.53 13.75 3.21
N VAL A 252 3.90 13.53 4.36
CA VAL A 252 3.29 14.58 5.16
C VAL A 252 4.40 15.25 5.96
N CYS A 253 4.78 16.45 5.55
CA CYS A 253 5.57 17.34 6.39
C CYS A 253 4.61 18.12 7.29
N TYR A 254 4.74 17.97 8.59
CA TYR A 254 4.11 18.79 9.58
C TYR A 254 4.73 20.18 9.59
#